data_ba40c0a91f78e944cfa760b636c43a22
#
_entry.id   ba40c0a91f78e944cfa760b636c43a22
#
_cell.length_a   1.000
_cell.length_b   1.000
_cell.length_c   1.000
_cell.angle_alpha   90.00
_cell.angle_beta   90.00
_cell.angle_gamma   90.00
#
_symmetry.space_group_name_H-M   'P 1'
#
loop_
_entity.id
_entity.type
_entity.pdbx_description
1 polymer ?
#
loop_
_entity_poly.entity_id
_entity_poly.type
_entity_poly.pdbx_seq_one_letter_code
_entity_poly.pdbx_strand_id
1 'polypeptide(L)'
;MQEDGGKVPGGSMKEALMNSETGIIAEFKRKSPSKGWIKQEGKPSVIPLAYQQNGASALSILTDIDYFGGYDEYIQEARHVGVTLPILYKNFVVEEYQLLQARYCGASAVLLIAACLTKEECKQLMNMAHQLGMEVLLEMHNERDFEYAELAPDMYGINNRNLGTFFTDVENSFRLAEKLPKDVCRVSESGISNPQTVLRLRD
;
A
#
# COMPACT_ATOMS: atom_id res chain seq x y z
N MET A 1 1.45 -8.60 -29.06
CA MET A 1 1.19 -8.60 -27.62
C MET A 1 1.23 -10.04 -27.17
N GLN A 2 2.30 -10.48 -26.53
CA GLN A 2 2.33 -11.81 -25.92
C GLN A 2 1.37 -11.76 -24.72
N GLU A 3 0.43 -12.68 -24.70
CA GLU A 3 -0.41 -12.99 -23.56
C GLU A 3 0.51 -13.56 -22.46
N ASP A 4 1.02 -12.69 -21.60
CA ASP A 4 1.64 -13.10 -20.35
C ASP A 4 0.51 -13.53 -19.41
N GLY A 5 0.30 -14.86 -19.33
CA GLY A 5 -0.83 -15.49 -18.69
C GLY A 5 -1.03 -15.05 -17.24
N GLY A 6 -1.80 -13.98 -17.02
CA GLY A 6 -2.44 -13.66 -15.74
C GLY A 6 -1.55 -13.23 -14.57
N LYS A 7 -0.23 -13.34 -14.65
CA LYS A 7 0.66 -12.95 -13.54
C LYS A 7 0.80 -11.45 -13.44
N VAL A 8 0.63 -10.95 -12.21
CA VAL A 8 0.80 -9.54 -11.87
C VAL A 8 2.28 -9.20 -11.85
N PRO A 9 2.69 -8.05 -12.41
CA PRO A 9 4.08 -7.60 -12.29
C PRO A 9 4.51 -7.52 -10.82
N GLY A 10 5.69 -8.07 -10.49
CA GLY A 10 6.24 -8.06 -9.13
C GLY A 10 5.75 -9.19 -8.21
N GLY A 11 4.75 -9.97 -8.62
CA GLY A 11 4.25 -11.09 -7.83
C GLY A 11 3.43 -10.68 -6.61
N SER A 12 3.29 -11.58 -5.64
CA SER A 12 2.52 -11.37 -4.40
C SER A 12 3.25 -10.44 -3.44
N MET A 13 2.59 -9.34 -3.06
CA MET A 13 3.07 -8.42 -2.02
C MET A 13 2.99 -9.07 -0.64
N LYS A 14 1.90 -9.79 -0.35
CA LYS A 14 1.74 -10.54 0.89
C LYS A 14 2.90 -11.50 1.13
N GLU A 15 3.23 -12.33 0.13
CA GLU A 15 4.34 -13.28 0.24
C GLU A 15 5.68 -12.56 0.39
N ALA A 16 5.91 -11.49 -0.38
CA ALA A 16 7.13 -10.69 -0.29
C ALA A 16 7.33 -10.09 1.11
N LEU A 17 6.27 -9.64 1.76
CA LEU A 17 6.34 -9.10 3.12
C LEU A 17 6.55 -10.20 4.17
N MET A 18 5.79 -11.30 4.09
CA MET A 18 5.83 -12.35 5.10
C MET A 18 7.11 -13.18 5.07
N ASN A 19 7.74 -13.32 3.89
CA ASN A 19 8.95 -14.14 3.72
C ASN A 19 10.25 -13.32 3.76
N SER A 20 10.18 -12.00 3.90
CA SER A 20 11.36 -11.14 3.89
C SER A 20 11.98 -10.96 5.28
N GLU A 21 13.28 -10.66 5.30
CA GLU A 21 13.99 -10.31 6.53
C GLU A 21 13.58 -8.95 7.09
N THR A 22 13.17 -8.00 6.23
CA THR A 22 12.87 -6.62 6.64
C THR A 22 11.39 -6.36 6.83
N GLY A 23 10.52 -6.93 6.00
CA GLY A 23 9.08 -6.65 6.00
C GLY A 23 8.74 -5.19 5.66
N ILE A 24 9.64 -4.45 4.99
CA ILE A 24 9.49 -3.02 4.75
C ILE A 24 8.82 -2.75 3.41
N ILE A 25 7.73 -1.98 3.46
CA ILE A 25 7.17 -1.29 2.30
C ILE A 25 7.77 0.11 2.25
N ALA A 26 8.59 0.40 1.25
CA ALA A 26 9.18 1.72 1.07
C ALA A 26 8.29 2.59 0.18
N GLU A 27 7.93 3.79 0.68
CA GLU A 27 6.96 4.67 0.02
C GLU A 27 7.63 5.79 -0.77
N PHE A 28 7.29 5.88 -2.07
CA PHE A 28 7.61 7.02 -2.91
C PHE A 28 6.46 8.03 -2.89
N LYS A 29 6.75 9.21 -2.31
CA LYS A 29 5.79 10.30 -2.15
C LYS A 29 6.49 11.65 -2.28
N ARG A 30 5.99 12.50 -3.15
CA ARG A 30 6.57 13.83 -3.42
C ARG A 30 5.96 14.95 -2.57
N LYS A 31 4.69 14.82 -2.21
CA LYS A 31 3.89 15.82 -1.50
C LYS A 31 2.97 15.13 -0.49
N SER A 32 2.54 15.83 0.53
CA SER A 32 1.45 15.37 1.42
C SER A 32 0.62 16.55 1.93
N PRO A 33 -0.65 16.34 2.28
CA PRO A 33 -1.50 17.42 2.84
C PRO A 33 -0.90 18.05 4.11
N SER A 34 -0.23 17.26 4.95
CA SER A 34 0.32 17.74 6.23
C SER A 34 1.67 18.43 6.11
N LYS A 35 2.46 18.19 5.05
CA LYS A 35 3.83 18.70 4.89
C LYS A 35 4.04 19.55 3.63
N GLY A 36 3.05 19.61 2.72
CA GLY A 36 3.27 20.19 1.39
C GLY A 36 4.28 19.38 0.58
N TRP A 37 5.10 20.06 -0.21
CA TRP A 37 6.16 19.40 -0.98
C TRP A 37 7.26 18.83 -0.06
N ILE A 38 7.48 17.54 -0.14
CA ILE A 38 8.53 16.80 0.60
C ILE A 38 9.80 16.73 -0.26
N LYS A 39 9.62 16.35 -1.53
CA LYS A 39 10.71 16.25 -2.52
C LYS A 39 10.14 16.45 -3.93
N GLN A 40 9.94 17.72 -4.30
CA GLN A 40 9.32 18.07 -5.58
C GLN A 40 10.09 17.56 -6.79
N GLU A 41 11.43 17.52 -6.70
CA GLU A 41 12.34 16.99 -7.73
C GLU A 41 12.51 15.46 -7.68
N GLY A 42 11.84 14.78 -6.76
CA GLY A 42 11.90 13.32 -6.63
C GLY A 42 11.45 12.63 -7.91
N LYS A 43 12.26 11.69 -8.41
CA LYS A 43 12.03 10.98 -9.67
C LYS A 43 11.57 9.56 -9.44
N PRO A 44 10.44 9.13 -10.02
CA PRO A 44 9.94 7.76 -9.91
C PRO A 44 10.86 6.75 -10.64
N SER A 45 11.66 7.21 -11.59
CA SER A 45 12.69 6.41 -12.27
C SER A 45 13.98 6.21 -11.45
N VAL A 46 14.11 6.82 -10.27
CA VAL A 46 15.34 6.75 -9.46
C VAL A 46 15.06 6.21 -8.06
N ILE A 47 14.14 6.83 -7.34
CA ILE A 47 13.93 6.56 -5.91
C ILE A 47 13.38 5.16 -5.65
N PRO A 48 12.34 4.67 -6.37
CA PRO A 48 11.84 3.31 -6.17
C PRO A 48 12.90 2.23 -6.44
N LEU A 49 13.73 2.41 -7.48
CA LEU A 49 14.82 1.48 -7.75
C LEU A 49 15.88 1.48 -6.63
N ALA A 50 16.21 2.66 -6.08
CA ALA A 50 17.10 2.76 -4.94
C ALA A 50 16.54 2.05 -3.70
N TYR A 51 15.24 2.15 -3.44
CA TYR A 51 14.58 1.39 -2.35
C TYR A 51 14.73 -0.11 -2.54
N GLN A 52 14.48 -0.62 -3.75
CA GLN A 52 14.70 -2.03 -4.08
C GLN A 52 16.15 -2.46 -3.83
N GLN A 53 17.12 -1.68 -4.28
CA GLN A 53 18.55 -1.98 -4.12
C GLN A 53 19.02 -1.94 -2.65
N ASN A 54 18.28 -1.28 -1.78
CA ASN A 54 18.57 -1.16 -0.35
C ASN A 54 17.67 -2.06 0.53
N GLY A 55 17.06 -3.10 -0.04
CA GLY A 55 16.42 -4.18 0.74
C GLY A 55 14.97 -3.93 1.13
N ALA A 56 14.26 -3.01 0.46
CA ALA A 56 12.81 -2.97 0.59
C ALA A 56 12.18 -4.29 0.12
N SER A 57 11.13 -4.74 0.80
CA SER A 57 10.41 -5.97 0.45
C SER A 57 9.32 -5.71 -0.59
N ALA A 58 8.74 -4.52 -0.54
CA ALA A 58 7.73 -4.03 -1.45
C ALA A 58 7.81 -2.49 -1.54
N LEU A 59 7.11 -1.93 -2.51
CA LEU A 59 7.04 -0.49 -2.71
C LEU A 59 5.60 0.00 -2.62
N SER A 60 5.44 1.24 -2.16
CA SER A 60 4.20 2.01 -2.25
C SER A 60 4.46 3.26 -3.09
N ILE A 61 3.64 3.49 -4.11
CA ILE A 61 3.78 4.67 -4.98
C ILE A 61 2.48 5.47 -4.96
N LEU A 62 2.55 6.72 -4.49
CA LEU A 62 1.43 7.65 -4.50
C LEU A 62 1.11 8.07 -5.93
N THR A 63 -0.14 7.86 -6.35
CA THR A 63 -0.62 8.19 -7.69
C THR A 63 -1.70 9.28 -7.68
N ASP A 64 -2.15 9.71 -6.52
CA ASP A 64 -3.07 10.85 -6.39
C ASP A 64 -2.38 12.17 -6.75
N ILE A 65 -3.01 12.96 -7.62
CA ILE A 65 -2.47 14.20 -8.16
C ILE A 65 -2.61 15.35 -7.16
N ASP A 66 -3.80 15.56 -6.65
CA ASP A 66 -4.16 16.77 -5.93
C ASP A 66 -3.50 16.86 -4.56
N TYR A 67 -3.56 15.79 -3.79
CA TYR A 67 -3.06 15.76 -2.41
C TYR A 67 -1.61 15.34 -2.30
N PHE A 68 -1.16 14.43 -3.20
CA PHE A 68 0.17 13.81 -3.07
C PHE A 68 1.12 14.12 -4.25
N GLY A 69 0.65 14.85 -5.26
CA GLY A 69 1.47 15.23 -6.42
C GLY A 69 2.02 14.03 -7.18
N GLY A 70 1.26 12.93 -7.18
CA GLY A 70 1.58 11.70 -7.86
C GLY A 70 0.90 11.59 -9.23
N TYR A 71 1.24 10.55 -9.97
CA TYR A 71 0.64 10.20 -11.25
C TYR A 71 0.69 8.68 -11.43
N ASP A 72 -0.27 8.11 -12.14
CA ASP A 72 -0.32 6.68 -12.45
C ASP A 72 0.95 6.21 -13.19
N GLU A 73 1.48 7.05 -14.07
CA GLU A 73 2.69 6.79 -14.84
C GLU A 73 3.94 6.56 -13.97
N TYR A 74 3.94 6.99 -12.73
CA TYR A 74 5.08 6.75 -11.83
C TYR A 74 5.36 5.28 -11.60
N ILE A 75 4.31 4.43 -11.59
CA ILE A 75 4.47 2.98 -11.50
C ILE A 75 5.11 2.44 -12.79
N GLN A 76 4.65 2.92 -13.95
CA GLN A 76 5.21 2.52 -15.25
C GLN A 76 6.69 2.93 -15.36
N GLU A 77 7.02 4.16 -14.95
CA GLU A 77 8.41 4.64 -14.94
C GLU A 77 9.30 3.77 -14.03
N ALA A 78 8.83 3.43 -12.83
CA ALA A 78 9.55 2.55 -11.93
C ALA A 78 9.77 1.15 -12.54
N ARG A 79 8.74 0.57 -13.18
CA ARG A 79 8.86 -0.71 -13.89
C ARG A 79 9.85 -0.63 -15.04
N HIS A 80 9.80 0.44 -15.83
CA HIS A 80 10.68 0.63 -16.99
C HIS A 80 12.18 0.65 -16.61
N VAL A 81 12.53 1.20 -15.47
CA VAL A 81 13.93 1.23 -14.99
C VAL A 81 14.36 -0.02 -14.22
N GLY A 82 13.53 -1.05 -14.16
CA GLY A 82 13.91 -2.36 -13.62
C GLY A 82 13.43 -2.65 -12.20
N VAL A 83 12.42 -1.95 -11.69
CA VAL A 83 11.78 -2.32 -10.43
C VAL A 83 10.98 -3.61 -10.63
N THR A 84 11.37 -4.66 -9.92
CA THR A 84 10.75 -5.99 -9.94
C THR A 84 9.96 -6.32 -8.67
N LEU A 85 10.11 -5.54 -7.61
CA LEU A 85 9.36 -5.72 -6.36
C LEU A 85 7.85 -5.52 -6.58
N PRO A 86 7.00 -6.10 -5.72
CA PRO A 86 5.58 -5.76 -5.69
C PRO A 86 5.39 -4.26 -5.42
N ILE A 87 4.46 -3.63 -6.16
CA ILE A 87 4.13 -2.21 -6.03
C ILE A 87 2.67 -2.07 -5.62
N LEU A 88 2.43 -1.36 -4.52
CA LEU A 88 1.11 -0.92 -4.08
C LEU A 88 0.71 0.36 -4.84
N TYR A 89 -0.43 0.31 -5.53
CA TYR A 89 -1.12 1.48 -6.06
C TYR A 89 -1.75 2.24 -4.89
N LYS A 90 -1.10 3.32 -4.48
CA LYS A 90 -1.54 4.12 -3.33
C LYS A 90 -2.34 5.33 -3.79
N ASN A 91 -3.64 5.16 -3.79
CA ASN A 91 -4.62 6.17 -4.19
C ASN A 91 -5.90 6.01 -3.38
N PHE A 92 -6.81 6.95 -3.46
CA PHE A 92 -8.18 6.84 -2.96
C PHE A 92 -9.02 6.08 -4.00
N VAL A 93 -9.03 4.74 -3.90
CA VAL A 93 -9.78 3.90 -4.82
C VAL A 93 -11.24 3.86 -4.38
N VAL A 94 -12.12 4.40 -5.21
CA VAL A 94 -13.56 4.47 -4.99
C VAL A 94 -14.37 3.95 -6.19
N GLU A 95 -13.72 3.69 -7.30
CA GLU A 95 -14.33 3.25 -8.56
C GLU A 95 -13.56 2.10 -9.20
N GLU A 96 -14.26 1.22 -9.88
CA GLU A 96 -13.69 0.07 -10.60
C GLU A 96 -12.67 0.47 -11.67
N TYR A 97 -12.88 1.62 -12.32
CA TYR A 97 -11.97 2.13 -13.35
C TYR A 97 -10.55 2.34 -12.81
N GLN A 98 -10.41 2.77 -11.56
CA GLN A 98 -9.09 2.95 -10.92
C GLN A 98 -8.33 1.62 -10.77
N LEU A 99 -9.04 0.50 -10.61
CA LEU A 99 -8.43 -0.83 -10.57
C LEU A 99 -7.85 -1.23 -11.93
N LEU A 100 -8.56 -0.89 -13.02
CA LEU A 100 -8.04 -1.08 -14.38
C LEU A 100 -6.79 -0.23 -14.63
N GLN A 101 -6.80 1.03 -14.19
CA GLN A 101 -5.63 1.91 -14.26
C GLN A 101 -4.46 1.32 -13.47
N ALA A 102 -4.67 0.91 -12.22
CA ALA A 102 -3.64 0.29 -11.38
C ALA A 102 -3.02 -0.94 -12.06
N ARG A 103 -3.86 -1.82 -12.60
CA ARG A 103 -3.39 -3.01 -13.33
C ARG A 103 -2.61 -2.66 -14.57
N TYR A 104 -3.12 -1.71 -15.37
CA TYR A 104 -2.45 -1.22 -16.58
C TYR A 104 -1.08 -0.63 -16.29
N CYS A 105 -0.95 0.13 -15.20
CA CYS A 105 0.31 0.75 -14.81
C CYS A 105 1.35 -0.25 -14.26
N GLY A 106 0.95 -1.48 -13.93
CA GLY A 106 1.86 -2.51 -13.42
C GLY A 106 1.90 -2.63 -11.89
N ALA A 107 0.82 -2.22 -11.21
CA ALA A 107 0.65 -2.45 -9.78
C ALA A 107 0.46 -3.95 -9.47
N SER A 108 0.93 -4.37 -8.31
CA SER A 108 0.76 -5.74 -7.79
C SER A 108 -0.39 -5.82 -6.77
N ALA A 109 -0.64 -4.72 -6.11
CA ALA A 109 -1.70 -4.57 -5.10
C ALA A 109 -2.31 -3.18 -5.14
N VAL A 110 -3.52 -3.06 -4.61
CA VAL A 110 -4.24 -1.79 -4.47
C VAL A 110 -4.59 -1.52 -3.01
N LEU A 111 -4.66 -0.23 -2.66
CA LEU A 111 -5.15 0.24 -1.37
C LEU A 111 -6.67 0.40 -1.42
N LEU A 112 -7.37 -0.20 -0.47
CA LEU A 112 -8.75 0.15 -0.14
C LEU A 112 -8.80 0.72 1.27
N ILE A 113 -9.57 1.78 1.48
CA ILE A 113 -9.64 2.50 2.75
C ILE A 113 -11.04 2.35 3.35
N ALA A 114 -11.16 1.67 4.48
CA ALA A 114 -12.44 1.42 5.15
C ALA A 114 -13.22 2.72 5.42
N ALA A 115 -12.53 3.79 5.82
CA ALA A 115 -13.16 5.08 6.08
C ALA A 115 -13.74 5.79 4.83
N CYS A 116 -13.38 5.36 3.62
CA CYS A 116 -13.81 5.97 2.35
C CYS A 116 -14.90 5.17 1.62
N LEU A 117 -15.19 3.94 2.06
CA LEU A 117 -16.05 2.99 1.35
C LEU A 117 -17.08 2.40 2.31
N THR A 118 -18.25 2.10 1.80
CA THR A 118 -19.13 1.16 2.49
C THR A 118 -18.55 -0.26 2.41
N LYS A 119 -18.94 -1.13 3.31
CA LYS A 119 -18.46 -2.51 3.32
C LYS A 119 -18.80 -3.26 2.02
N GLU A 120 -19.96 -2.99 1.44
CA GLU A 120 -20.36 -3.58 0.16
C GLU A 120 -19.51 -3.08 -1.01
N GLU A 121 -19.26 -1.76 -1.10
CA GLU A 121 -18.33 -1.19 -2.11
C GLU A 121 -16.93 -1.77 -1.95
N CYS A 122 -16.43 -1.86 -0.71
CA CYS A 122 -15.13 -2.45 -0.42
C CYS A 122 -15.06 -3.90 -0.91
N LYS A 123 -16.09 -4.71 -0.65
CA LYS A 123 -16.19 -6.10 -1.11
C LYS A 123 -16.19 -6.20 -2.66
N GLN A 124 -16.95 -5.34 -3.32
CA GLN A 124 -17.02 -5.32 -4.79
C GLN A 124 -15.67 -4.97 -5.40
N LEU A 125 -15.02 -3.91 -4.92
CA LEU A 125 -13.71 -3.48 -5.39
C LEU A 125 -12.64 -4.53 -5.11
N MET A 126 -12.67 -5.19 -3.94
CA MET A 126 -11.75 -6.27 -3.62
C MET A 126 -11.91 -7.46 -4.57
N ASN A 127 -13.15 -7.88 -4.84
CA ASN A 127 -13.43 -8.96 -5.79
C ASN A 127 -12.90 -8.63 -7.19
N MET A 128 -13.11 -7.41 -7.65
CA MET A 128 -12.59 -6.97 -8.96
C MET A 128 -11.05 -6.91 -8.98
N ALA A 129 -10.42 -6.41 -7.92
CA ALA A 129 -8.96 -6.42 -7.82
C ALA A 129 -8.40 -7.84 -7.95
N HIS A 130 -9.01 -8.81 -7.26
CA HIS A 130 -8.63 -10.23 -7.35
C HIS A 130 -8.86 -10.80 -8.76
N GLN A 131 -9.97 -10.45 -9.45
CA GLN A 131 -10.19 -10.86 -10.85
C GLN A 131 -9.12 -10.31 -11.79
N LEU A 132 -8.58 -9.13 -11.51
CA LEU A 132 -7.46 -8.53 -12.23
C LEU A 132 -6.09 -9.07 -11.78
N GLY A 133 -6.06 -10.01 -10.83
CA GLY A 133 -4.86 -10.65 -10.30
C GLY A 133 -4.12 -9.81 -9.26
N MET A 134 -4.63 -8.66 -8.83
CA MET A 134 -4.01 -7.82 -7.81
C MET A 134 -4.47 -8.20 -6.41
N GLU A 135 -3.58 -8.07 -5.45
CA GLU A 135 -3.89 -8.18 -4.02
C GLU A 135 -4.46 -6.86 -3.47
N VAL A 136 -5.06 -6.95 -2.29
CA VAL A 136 -5.67 -5.80 -1.59
C VAL A 136 -5.03 -5.59 -0.23
N LEU A 137 -4.55 -4.37 0.01
CA LEU A 137 -4.25 -3.84 1.34
C LEU A 137 -5.47 -3.04 1.82
N LEU A 138 -6.14 -3.53 2.84
CA LEU A 138 -7.28 -2.84 3.46
C LEU A 138 -6.80 -1.99 4.63
N GLU A 139 -6.88 -0.67 4.48
CA GLU A 139 -6.46 0.30 5.49
C GLU A 139 -7.59 0.59 6.48
N MET A 140 -7.29 0.44 7.77
CA MET A 140 -8.17 0.70 8.92
C MET A 140 -7.50 1.69 9.87
N HIS A 141 -8.30 2.58 10.51
CA HIS A 141 -7.79 3.63 11.38
C HIS A 141 -8.19 3.46 12.85
N ASN A 142 -9.31 2.81 13.09
CA ASN A 142 -9.92 2.70 14.41
C ASN A 142 -10.73 1.40 14.56
N GLU A 143 -11.28 1.18 15.75
CA GLU A 143 -12.02 -0.05 16.06
C GLU A 143 -13.27 -0.27 15.21
N ARG A 144 -13.92 0.80 14.74
CA ARG A 144 -15.13 0.68 13.90
C ARG A 144 -14.81 0.09 12.54
N ASP A 145 -13.59 0.34 12.04
CA ASP A 145 -13.15 -0.16 10.74
C ASP A 145 -12.91 -1.68 10.78
N PHE A 146 -12.79 -2.29 11.98
CA PHE A 146 -12.49 -3.73 12.11
C PHE A 146 -13.63 -4.64 11.65
N GLU A 147 -14.84 -4.13 11.49
CA GLU A 147 -15.91 -4.90 10.84
C GLU A 147 -15.58 -5.26 9.38
N TYR A 148 -14.71 -4.46 8.74
CA TYR A 148 -14.20 -4.74 7.38
C TYR A 148 -13.19 -5.89 7.35
N ALA A 149 -12.58 -6.25 8.47
CA ALA A 149 -11.61 -7.36 8.55
C ALA A 149 -12.24 -8.71 8.17
N GLU A 150 -13.57 -8.88 8.34
CA GLU A 150 -14.28 -10.10 7.94
C GLU A 150 -14.34 -10.29 6.41
N LEU A 151 -14.04 -9.25 5.61
CA LEU A 151 -13.89 -9.37 4.16
C LEU A 151 -12.65 -10.18 3.75
N ALA A 152 -11.78 -10.49 4.70
CA ALA A 152 -10.57 -11.27 4.53
C ALA A 152 -9.64 -10.74 3.41
N PRO A 153 -9.16 -9.48 3.49
CA PRO A 153 -8.21 -8.94 2.54
C PRO A 153 -6.88 -9.69 2.58
N ASP A 154 -6.06 -9.52 1.56
CA ASP A 154 -4.74 -10.16 1.50
C ASP A 154 -3.79 -9.59 2.58
N MET A 155 -3.88 -8.28 2.84
CA MET A 155 -3.10 -7.57 3.83
C MET A 155 -4.01 -6.63 4.66
N TYR A 156 -3.76 -6.59 5.96
CA TYR A 156 -4.51 -5.79 6.93
C TYR A 156 -3.66 -4.59 7.35
N GLY A 157 -4.02 -3.40 6.90
CA GLY A 157 -3.32 -2.16 7.21
C GLY A 157 -3.89 -1.45 8.44
N ILE A 158 -3.03 -1.05 9.36
CA ILE A 158 -3.37 -0.16 10.48
C ILE A 158 -2.67 1.17 10.25
N ASN A 159 -3.42 2.22 9.97
CA ASN A 159 -2.86 3.55 9.80
C ASN A 159 -2.82 4.27 11.15
N ASN A 160 -1.59 4.57 11.58
CA ASN A 160 -1.32 5.27 12.85
C ASN A 160 -1.66 6.76 12.81
N ARG A 161 -1.96 7.31 11.63
CA ARG A 161 -2.33 8.71 11.48
C ARG A 161 -3.83 8.89 11.58
N ASN A 162 -4.27 9.73 12.50
CA ASN A 162 -5.65 10.17 12.56
C ASN A 162 -5.98 11.08 11.38
N LEU A 163 -7.02 10.76 10.61
CA LEU A 163 -7.38 11.50 9.40
C LEU A 163 -7.88 12.93 9.67
N GLY A 164 -8.46 13.18 10.84
CA GLY A 164 -9.00 14.49 11.21
C GLY A 164 -7.97 15.43 11.83
N THR A 165 -7.11 14.91 12.71
CA THR A 165 -6.12 15.72 13.47
C THR A 165 -4.71 15.67 12.91
N PHE A 166 -4.42 14.73 11.99
CA PHE A 166 -3.08 14.37 11.50
C PHE A 166 -2.09 13.91 12.58
N PHE A 167 -2.56 13.75 13.82
CA PHE A 167 -1.75 13.17 14.88
C PHE A 167 -1.41 11.73 14.53
N THR A 168 -0.15 11.35 14.76
CA THR A 168 0.37 10.02 14.42
C THR A 168 0.95 9.37 15.66
N ASP A 169 0.45 8.17 16.00
CA ASP A 169 0.87 7.38 17.15
C ASP A 169 1.04 5.91 16.75
N VAL A 170 2.29 5.44 16.73
CA VAL A 170 2.63 4.04 16.36
C VAL A 170 2.06 3.03 17.34
N GLU A 171 1.84 3.41 18.61
CA GLU A 171 1.23 2.51 19.61
C GLU A 171 -0.19 2.08 19.19
N ASN A 172 -0.84 2.81 18.28
CA ASN A 172 -2.09 2.41 17.69
C ASN A 172 -1.99 1.06 16.97
N SER A 173 -0.90 0.81 16.24
CA SER A 173 -0.67 -0.47 15.56
C SER A 173 -0.61 -1.63 16.55
N PHE A 174 0.11 -1.49 17.66
CA PHE A 174 0.22 -2.55 18.67
C PHE A 174 -1.14 -2.86 19.31
N ARG A 175 -1.87 -1.82 19.72
CA ARG A 175 -3.18 -1.96 20.34
C ARG A 175 -4.22 -2.60 19.42
N LEU A 176 -4.24 -2.20 18.15
CA LEU A 176 -5.23 -2.66 17.19
C LEU A 176 -4.86 -4.01 16.56
N ALA A 177 -3.56 -4.33 16.42
CA ALA A 177 -3.11 -5.61 15.87
C ALA A 177 -3.59 -6.82 16.69
N GLU A 178 -3.77 -6.66 18.01
CA GLU A 178 -4.30 -7.73 18.88
C GLU A 178 -5.72 -8.17 18.52
N LYS A 179 -6.48 -7.30 17.85
CA LYS A 179 -7.86 -7.55 17.43
C LYS A 179 -7.97 -8.23 16.06
N LEU A 180 -6.88 -8.28 15.31
CA LEU A 180 -6.82 -8.94 14.01
C LEU A 180 -6.50 -10.44 14.17
N PRO A 181 -6.86 -11.27 13.19
CA PRO A 181 -6.43 -12.68 13.18
C PRO A 181 -4.90 -12.80 13.29
N LYS A 182 -4.42 -13.87 13.93
CA LYS A 182 -2.97 -14.03 14.22
C LYS A 182 -2.16 -14.38 12.97
N ASP A 183 -2.74 -15.19 12.09
CA ASP A 183 -2.03 -15.78 10.94
C ASP A 183 -2.28 -15.00 9.64
N VAL A 184 -2.32 -13.65 9.74
CA VAL A 184 -2.54 -12.77 8.58
C VAL A 184 -1.39 -11.78 8.40
N CYS A 185 -1.22 -11.28 7.18
CA CYS A 185 -0.26 -10.23 6.91
C CYS A 185 -0.78 -8.89 7.46
N ARG A 186 -0.14 -8.38 8.50
CA ARG A 186 -0.46 -7.10 9.14
C ARG A 186 0.55 -6.05 8.74
N VAL A 187 0.08 -4.87 8.38
CA VAL A 187 0.91 -3.75 7.92
C VAL A 187 0.66 -2.55 8.83
N SER A 188 1.71 -2.01 9.43
CA SER A 188 1.67 -0.74 10.16
C SER A 188 2.01 0.40 9.22
N GLU A 189 1.17 1.44 9.18
CA GLU A 189 1.33 2.58 8.29
C GLU A 189 1.47 3.88 9.07
N SER A 190 2.29 4.79 8.57
CA SER A 190 2.57 6.12 9.12
C SER A 190 3.38 6.12 10.44
N GLY A 191 4.27 7.10 10.57
CA GLY A 191 5.02 7.37 11.79
C GLY A 191 6.19 6.43 12.06
N ILE A 192 6.53 5.52 11.16
CA ILE A 192 7.66 4.60 11.30
C ILE A 192 8.91 5.33 10.81
N SER A 193 9.69 5.87 11.74
CA SER A 193 10.83 6.75 11.45
C SER A 193 12.17 6.26 11.99
N ASN A 194 12.19 5.15 12.74
CA ASN A 194 13.43 4.60 13.26
C ASN A 194 13.44 3.06 13.26
N PRO A 195 14.62 2.44 13.18
CA PRO A 195 14.76 0.98 13.11
C PRO A 195 14.22 0.25 14.34
N GLN A 196 14.26 0.85 15.53
CA GLN A 196 13.77 0.22 16.76
C GLN A 196 12.25 -0.01 16.70
N THR A 197 11.52 0.94 16.12
CA THR A 197 10.08 0.76 15.89
C THR A 197 9.81 -0.40 14.94
N VAL A 198 10.60 -0.55 13.87
CA VAL A 198 10.46 -1.66 12.93
C VAL A 198 10.68 -3.01 13.62
N LEU A 199 11.73 -3.12 14.45
CA LEU A 199 12.01 -4.34 15.20
C LEU A 199 10.84 -4.72 16.12
N ARG A 200 10.29 -3.74 16.86
CA ARG A 200 9.12 -3.96 17.74
C ARG A 200 7.87 -4.39 16.97
N LEU A 201 7.65 -3.91 15.76
CA LEU A 201 6.48 -4.24 14.94
C LEU A 201 6.58 -5.65 14.31
N ARG A 202 7.76 -6.24 14.27
CA ARG A 202 7.99 -7.59 13.74
C ARG A 202 7.76 -8.71 14.76
N ASP A 203 7.94 -8.42 16.04
CA ASP A 203 7.73 -9.35 17.16
C ASP A 203 6.21 -9.58 17.44
#